data_5e85b877f9a1f739bd8214c95f1f2383
#
_entry.id   5e85b877f9a1f739bd8214c95f1f2383
#
_cell.length_a   1.000
_cell.length_b   1.000
_cell.length_c   1.000
_cell.angle_alpha   90.00
_cell.angle_beta   90.00
_cell.angle_gamma   90.00
#
_symmetry.space_group_name_H-M   'P 1'
#
loop_
_entity.id
_entity.type
_entity.pdbx_description
1 polymer ?
#
loop_
_entity_poly.entity_id
_entity_poly.type
_entity_poly.pdbx_seq_one_letter_code
_entity_poly.pdbx_strand_id
1 'polypeptide(L)'
;MIDLQKKFLKKRENDPKNLGNYIHWHIMQNKIKKRSVSDALGVLPTTLNQYFKQPSFQFSILWRISLAVKHNFLMELGEQLGIPYETKAEKALKAQLQEKEEQLKDLENQIKVYKGIHKVTE
;
A
#
# COMPACT_ATOMS: atom_id res chain seq x y z
N MET A 1 -32.80 -5.62 -27.01
CA MET A 1 -31.84 -6.32 -26.11
C MET A 1 -31.03 -5.29 -25.35
N ILE A 2 -31.09 -5.33 -24.03
CA ILE A 2 -30.30 -4.42 -23.21
C ILE A 2 -28.83 -4.83 -23.36
N ASP A 3 -28.01 -3.90 -23.84
CA ASP A 3 -26.57 -4.12 -23.91
C ASP A 3 -26.01 -4.15 -22.49
N LEU A 4 -25.66 -5.32 -22.00
CA LEU A 4 -25.10 -5.49 -20.65
C LEU A 4 -23.84 -4.67 -20.43
N GLN A 5 -23.09 -4.36 -21.48
CA GLN A 5 -21.90 -3.53 -21.40
C GLN A 5 -22.22 -2.09 -20.99
N LYS A 6 -23.43 -1.60 -21.28
CA LYS A 6 -23.85 -0.27 -20.85
C LYS A 6 -24.15 -0.17 -19.35
N LYS A 7 -24.39 -1.29 -18.68
CA LYS A 7 -24.64 -1.32 -17.23
C LYS A 7 -23.34 -1.25 -16.42
N PHE A 8 -22.21 -1.53 -17.01
CA PHE A 8 -20.92 -1.56 -16.35
C PHE A 8 -20.03 -0.47 -16.92
N LEU A 9 -19.16 0.07 -16.09
CA LEU A 9 -18.15 1.02 -16.53
C LEU A 9 -17.26 0.35 -17.58
N LYS A 10 -17.08 1.02 -18.72
CA LYS A 10 -16.10 0.56 -19.70
C LYS A 10 -14.71 0.70 -19.14
N LYS A 11 -13.86 -0.29 -19.38
CA LYS A 11 -12.44 -0.24 -18.98
C LYS A 11 -11.78 0.96 -19.66
N ARG A 12 -11.10 1.77 -18.88
CA ARG A 12 -10.32 2.93 -19.34
C ARG A 12 -8.85 2.71 -19.06
N GLU A 13 -7.99 3.52 -19.66
CA GLU A 13 -6.53 3.40 -19.50
C GLU A 13 -6.08 3.47 -18.03
N ASN A 14 -6.77 4.29 -17.22
CA ASN A 14 -6.42 4.50 -15.83
C ASN A 14 -7.12 3.55 -14.87
N ASP A 15 -7.85 2.59 -15.38
CA ASP A 15 -8.52 1.60 -14.54
C ASP A 15 -7.50 0.67 -13.89
N PRO A 16 -7.82 0.11 -12.71
CA PRO A 16 -6.91 -0.81 -12.06
C PRO A 16 -6.73 -2.08 -12.89
N LYS A 17 -5.63 -2.76 -12.64
CA LYS A 17 -5.37 -4.06 -13.23
C LYS A 17 -6.48 -5.05 -12.85
N ASN A 18 -6.61 -6.11 -13.64
CA ASN A 18 -7.51 -7.20 -13.31
C ASN A 18 -7.13 -7.77 -11.94
N LEU A 19 -7.99 -7.56 -10.94
CA LEU A 19 -7.70 -7.93 -9.55
C LEU A 19 -7.54 -9.43 -9.37
N GLY A 20 -8.38 -10.22 -10.02
CA GLY A 20 -8.30 -11.67 -9.93
C GLY A 20 -6.96 -12.20 -10.40
N ASN A 21 -6.49 -11.73 -11.55
CA ASN A 21 -5.20 -12.10 -12.11
C ASN A 21 -4.04 -11.64 -11.21
N TYR A 22 -4.13 -10.42 -10.72
CA TYR A 22 -3.08 -9.84 -9.88
C TYR A 22 -2.91 -10.62 -8.57
N ILE A 23 -4.02 -10.91 -7.90
CA ILE A 23 -4.01 -11.66 -6.65
C ILE A 23 -3.55 -13.10 -6.89
N HIS A 24 -4.03 -13.74 -7.95
CA HIS A 24 -3.60 -15.08 -8.32
C HIS A 24 -2.08 -15.13 -8.57
N TRP A 25 -1.57 -14.16 -9.33
CA TRP A 25 -0.13 -14.03 -9.58
C TRP A 25 0.65 -13.88 -8.28
N HIS A 26 0.18 -13.02 -7.37
CA HIS A 26 0.83 -12.79 -6.07
C HIS A 26 0.91 -14.09 -5.26
N ILE A 27 -0.19 -14.84 -5.19
CA ILE A 27 -0.26 -16.11 -4.48
C ILE A 27 0.72 -17.11 -5.07
N MET A 28 0.77 -17.21 -6.40
CA MET A 28 1.68 -18.12 -7.09
C MET A 28 3.15 -17.74 -6.90
N GLN A 29 3.48 -16.46 -7.02
CA GLN A 29 4.86 -15.97 -6.86
C GLN A 29 5.39 -16.17 -5.46
N ASN A 30 4.55 -16.02 -4.46
CA ASN A 30 4.94 -16.19 -3.06
C ASN A 30 4.74 -17.62 -2.55
N LYS A 31 4.40 -18.54 -3.42
CA LYS A 31 4.21 -19.98 -3.11
C LYS A 31 3.22 -20.20 -1.96
N ILE A 32 2.17 -19.39 -1.93
CA ILE A 32 1.11 -19.51 -0.94
C ILE A 32 0.15 -20.63 -1.37
N LYS A 33 -0.22 -21.49 -0.43
CA LYS A 33 -1.16 -22.57 -0.72
C LYS A 33 -2.56 -22.02 -0.90
N LYS A 34 -3.17 -22.25 -2.05
CA LYS A 34 -4.55 -21.81 -2.34
C LYS A 34 -5.53 -22.33 -1.31
N ARG A 35 -5.35 -23.57 -0.84
CA ARG A 35 -6.22 -24.15 0.18
C ARG A 35 -6.16 -23.38 1.49
N SER A 36 -4.98 -22.96 1.90
CA SER A 36 -4.84 -22.12 3.11
C SER A 36 -5.59 -20.83 2.98
N VAL A 37 -5.58 -20.24 1.78
CA VAL A 37 -6.31 -18.97 1.52
C VAL A 37 -7.82 -19.23 1.56
N SER A 38 -8.32 -20.25 0.88
CA SER A 38 -9.74 -20.58 0.88
C SER A 38 -10.25 -20.93 2.28
N ASP A 39 -9.47 -21.67 3.07
CA ASP A 39 -9.81 -21.97 4.45
C ASP A 39 -9.87 -20.71 5.32
N ALA A 40 -8.91 -19.83 5.18
CA ALA A 40 -8.89 -18.57 5.92
C ALA A 40 -10.07 -17.64 5.54
N LEU A 41 -10.51 -17.71 4.29
CA LEU A 41 -11.67 -16.95 3.82
C LEU A 41 -12.99 -17.60 4.20
N GLY A 42 -12.97 -18.87 4.58
CA GLY A 42 -14.20 -19.63 4.85
C GLY A 42 -15.00 -19.93 3.59
N VAL A 43 -14.33 -20.07 2.46
CA VAL A 43 -14.96 -20.40 1.18
C VAL A 43 -14.39 -21.71 0.61
N LEU A 44 -15.11 -22.28 -0.35
CA LEU A 44 -14.65 -23.46 -1.06
C LEU A 44 -13.48 -23.10 -1.99
N PRO A 45 -12.56 -24.04 -2.27
CA PRO A 45 -11.48 -23.80 -3.24
C PRO A 45 -12.00 -23.39 -4.62
N THR A 46 -13.14 -23.91 -5.04
CA THR A 46 -13.79 -23.52 -6.30
C THR A 46 -14.23 -22.06 -6.30
N THR A 47 -14.69 -21.56 -5.17
CA THR A 47 -15.05 -20.15 -5.01
C THR A 47 -13.84 -19.24 -5.15
N LEU A 48 -12.71 -19.62 -4.54
CA LEU A 48 -11.47 -18.88 -4.69
C LEU A 48 -11.01 -18.85 -6.15
N ASN A 49 -11.09 -19.98 -6.85
CA ASN A 49 -10.76 -20.02 -8.28
C ASN A 49 -11.66 -19.11 -9.11
N GLN A 50 -12.94 -18.99 -8.74
CA GLN A 50 -13.86 -18.03 -9.39
C GLN A 50 -13.44 -16.59 -9.16
N TYR A 51 -12.95 -16.25 -7.96
CA TYR A 51 -12.42 -14.92 -7.69
C TYR A 51 -11.25 -14.58 -8.61
N PHE A 52 -10.37 -15.54 -8.86
CA PHE A 52 -9.23 -15.32 -9.76
C PHE A 52 -9.63 -14.99 -11.19
N LYS A 53 -10.84 -15.37 -11.59
CA LYS A 53 -11.38 -15.07 -12.94
C LYS A 53 -12.09 -13.73 -13.01
N GLN A 54 -12.33 -13.07 -11.88
CA GLN A 54 -13.04 -11.80 -11.83
C GLN A 54 -12.07 -10.63 -11.96
N PRO A 55 -12.40 -9.64 -12.80
CA PRO A 55 -11.55 -8.45 -12.92
C PRO A 55 -11.62 -7.53 -11.71
N SER A 56 -12.67 -7.65 -10.90
CA SER A 56 -12.90 -6.84 -9.71
C SER A 56 -13.68 -7.62 -8.66
N PHE A 57 -13.62 -7.17 -7.42
CA PHE A 57 -14.33 -7.78 -6.29
C PHE A 57 -15.10 -6.73 -5.55
N GLN A 58 -16.09 -7.18 -4.76
CA GLN A 58 -16.61 -6.36 -3.69
C GLN A 58 -15.46 -6.01 -2.72
N PHE A 59 -15.50 -4.82 -2.18
CA PHE A 59 -14.47 -4.33 -1.27
C PHE A 59 -14.24 -5.28 -0.09
N SER A 60 -15.32 -5.83 0.47
CA SER A 60 -15.20 -6.78 1.59
C SER A 60 -14.44 -8.06 1.22
N ILE A 61 -14.56 -8.51 -0.02
CA ILE A 61 -13.83 -9.69 -0.50
C ILE A 61 -12.32 -9.36 -0.59
N LEU A 62 -11.99 -8.24 -1.19
CA LEU A 62 -10.61 -7.78 -1.28
C LEU A 62 -9.98 -7.60 0.10
N TRP A 63 -10.73 -7.03 1.03
CA TRP A 63 -10.31 -6.87 2.42
C TRP A 63 -9.97 -8.21 3.07
N ARG A 64 -10.87 -9.17 2.95
CA ARG A 64 -10.69 -10.52 3.52
C ARG A 64 -9.53 -11.27 2.87
N ILE A 65 -9.38 -11.16 1.56
CA ILE A 65 -8.25 -11.76 0.84
C ILE A 65 -6.94 -11.17 1.33
N SER A 66 -6.87 -9.86 1.51
CA SER A 66 -5.68 -9.17 2.02
C SER A 66 -5.29 -9.70 3.40
N LEU A 67 -6.26 -9.88 4.28
CA LEU A 67 -6.02 -10.46 5.61
C LEU A 67 -5.58 -11.93 5.52
N ALA A 68 -6.21 -12.72 4.65
CA ALA A 68 -5.89 -14.14 4.49
C ALA A 68 -4.50 -14.37 3.94
N VAL A 69 -4.08 -13.56 3.00
CA VAL A 69 -2.77 -13.63 2.34
C VAL A 69 -1.70 -12.87 3.13
N LYS A 70 -2.10 -12.05 4.09
CA LYS A 70 -1.23 -11.17 4.88
C LYS A 70 -0.42 -10.22 4.00
N HIS A 71 -1.08 -9.67 3.00
CA HIS A 71 -0.50 -8.70 2.09
C HIS A 71 -1.43 -7.51 1.91
N ASN A 72 -0.89 -6.31 1.95
CA ASN A 72 -1.69 -5.10 1.87
C ASN A 72 -1.93 -4.69 0.41
N PHE A 73 -2.86 -5.38 -0.25
CA PHE A 73 -3.25 -5.06 -1.62
C PHE A 73 -3.87 -3.68 -1.73
N LEU A 74 -4.52 -3.21 -0.67
CA LEU A 74 -5.17 -1.89 -0.69
C LEU A 74 -4.16 -0.76 -0.82
N MET A 75 -3.03 -0.86 -0.10
CA MET A 75 -1.97 0.14 -0.20
C MET A 75 -1.30 0.11 -1.57
N GLU A 76 -1.06 -1.07 -2.13
CA GLU A 76 -0.50 -1.19 -3.48
C GLU A 76 -1.42 -0.57 -4.52
N LEU A 77 -2.72 -0.83 -4.43
CA LEU A 77 -3.70 -0.24 -5.33
C LEU A 77 -3.80 1.27 -5.12
N GLY A 78 -3.68 1.72 -3.87
CA GLY A 78 -3.64 3.14 -3.54
C GLY A 78 -2.44 3.85 -4.19
N GLU A 79 -1.28 3.22 -4.21
CA GLU A 79 -0.10 3.74 -4.91
C GLU A 79 -0.34 3.83 -6.42
N GLN A 80 -0.96 2.82 -7.00
CA GLN A 80 -1.30 2.82 -8.44
C GLN A 80 -2.31 3.90 -8.78
N LEU A 81 -3.21 4.24 -7.86
CA LEU A 81 -4.19 5.31 -8.06
C LEU A 81 -3.51 6.67 -8.29
N GLY A 82 -2.33 6.88 -7.68
CA GLY A 82 -1.53 8.07 -7.92
C GLY A 82 -2.04 9.33 -7.25
N ILE A 83 -3.06 9.25 -6.40
CA ILE A 83 -3.55 10.38 -5.63
C ILE A 83 -2.83 10.38 -4.28
N PRO A 84 -2.09 11.45 -3.94
CA PRO A 84 -1.32 11.49 -2.71
C PRO A 84 -2.19 11.31 -1.48
N TYR A 85 -1.73 10.48 -0.57
CA TYR A 85 -2.33 10.30 0.75
C TYR A 85 -1.23 10.11 1.78
N GLU A 86 -1.26 10.94 2.79
CA GLU A 86 -0.29 10.88 3.88
C GLU A 86 -0.88 10.09 5.04
N THR A 87 -0.26 8.98 5.40
CA THR A 87 -0.69 8.16 6.54
C THR A 87 -0.36 8.85 7.86
N LYS A 88 -1.01 8.43 8.94
CA LYS A 88 -0.71 8.94 10.28
C LYS A 88 0.75 8.67 10.66
N ALA A 89 1.28 7.49 10.27
CA ALA A 89 2.67 7.14 10.52
C ALA A 89 3.62 8.05 9.77
N GLU A 90 3.33 8.37 8.52
CA GLU A 90 4.14 9.31 7.73
C GLU A 90 4.14 10.72 8.35
N LYS A 91 2.97 11.19 8.80
CA LYS A 91 2.86 12.47 9.49
C LYS A 91 3.71 12.51 10.75
N ALA A 92 3.67 11.45 11.56
CA ALA A 92 4.47 11.32 12.76
C ALA A 92 5.97 11.31 12.46
N LEU A 93 6.38 10.56 11.42
CA LEU A 93 7.77 10.52 10.99
C LEU A 93 8.28 11.86 10.48
N LYS A 94 7.45 12.59 9.71
CA LYS A 94 7.79 13.93 9.24
C LYS A 94 7.99 14.90 10.40
N ALA A 95 7.12 14.84 11.41
CA ALA A 95 7.25 15.67 12.61
C ALA A 95 8.56 15.35 13.37
N GLN A 96 8.89 14.07 13.52
CA GLN A 96 10.14 13.65 14.14
C GLN A 96 11.36 14.10 13.33
N LEU A 97 11.29 13.98 12.01
CA LEU A 97 12.37 14.42 11.14
C LEU A 97 12.61 15.91 11.26
N GLN A 98 11.53 16.71 11.27
CA GLN A 98 11.64 18.16 11.44
C GLN A 98 12.26 18.53 12.78
N GLU A 99 11.87 17.85 13.86
CA GLU A 99 12.46 18.05 15.19
C GLU A 99 13.94 17.73 15.19
N LYS A 100 14.34 16.62 14.55
CA LYS A 100 15.76 16.25 14.44
C LYS A 100 16.57 17.23 13.61
N GLU A 101 16.01 17.77 12.54
CA GLU A 101 16.63 18.78 11.71
C GLU A 101 16.87 20.07 12.51
N GLU A 102 15.89 20.49 13.32
CA GLU A 102 16.04 21.65 14.21
C GLU A 102 17.11 21.42 15.24
N GLN A 103 17.17 20.24 15.87
CA GLN A 103 18.22 19.87 16.82
C GLN A 103 19.60 19.89 16.19
N LEU A 104 19.73 19.36 14.96
CA LEU A 104 20.98 19.40 14.21
C LEU A 104 21.42 20.82 13.93
N LYS A 105 20.50 21.67 13.52
CA LYS A 105 20.77 23.07 13.24
C LYS A 105 21.28 23.82 14.48
N ASP A 106 20.63 23.57 15.64
CA ASP A 106 21.05 24.15 16.90
C ASP A 106 22.45 23.67 17.30
N LEU A 107 22.75 22.38 17.15
CA LEU A 107 24.06 21.83 17.44
C LEU A 107 25.14 22.41 16.51
N GLU A 108 24.83 22.56 15.24
CA GLU A 108 25.73 23.18 14.28
C GLU A 108 26.05 24.64 14.68
N ASN A 109 25.03 25.38 15.11
CA ASN A 109 25.21 26.75 15.59
C ASN A 109 26.07 26.80 16.86
N GLN A 110 25.84 25.87 17.80
CA GLN A 110 26.68 25.77 19.01
C GLN A 110 28.11 25.48 18.67
N ILE A 111 28.37 24.59 17.72
CA ILE A 111 29.73 24.26 17.26
C ILE A 111 30.39 25.51 16.64
N LYS A 112 29.66 26.26 15.84
CA LYS A 112 30.15 27.52 15.25
C LYS A 112 30.55 28.56 16.33
N VAL A 113 29.71 28.72 17.32
CA VAL A 113 29.94 29.62 18.44
C VAL A 113 31.17 29.13 19.23
N TYR A 114 31.25 27.86 19.55
CA TYR A 114 32.38 27.27 20.24
C TYR A 114 33.70 27.49 19.49
N LYS A 115 33.71 27.23 18.19
CA LYS A 115 34.91 27.48 17.34
C LYS A 115 35.31 28.95 17.29
N GLY A 116 34.29 29.84 17.24
CA GLY A 116 34.52 31.26 17.30
C GLY A 116 35.18 31.71 18.62
N ILE A 117 34.68 31.23 19.74
CA ILE A 117 35.24 31.50 21.06
C ILE A 117 36.67 30.96 21.16
N HIS A 118 36.90 29.74 20.70
CA HIS A 118 38.19 29.11 20.72
C HIS A 118 39.23 29.89 19.89
N LYS A 119 38.85 30.43 18.74
CA LYS A 119 39.72 31.27 17.93
C LYS A 119 40.08 32.60 18.61
N VAL A 120 39.17 33.17 19.39
CA VAL A 120 39.40 34.43 20.11
C VAL A 120 40.32 34.23 21.30
N THR A 121 40.32 33.05 21.91
CA THR A 121 41.20 32.74 23.08
C THR A 121 42.60 32.30 22.70
N GLU A 122 42.84 32.02 21.44
CA GLU A 122 44.18 31.81 20.91
C GLU A 122 44.84 33.16 20.62
#